data_31b3a2a976e3b5c74afd4f885aad26b4
#
_entry.id   31b3a2a976e3b5c74afd4f885aad26b4
#
_cell.length_a   1.000
_cell.length_b   1.000
_cell.length_c   1.000
_cell.angle_alpha   90.00
_cell.angle_beta   90.00
_cell.angle_gamma   90.00
#
_symmetry.space_group_name_H-M   'P 1'
#
loop_
_entity.id
_entity.type
_entity.pdbx_description
1 polymer ?
#
loop_
_entity_poly.entity_id
_entity_poly.type
_entity_poly.pdbx_seq_one_letter_code
_entity_poly.pdbx_strand_id
1 'polypeptide(L)'
;MNNSFLSIDEIKKIGLKSFGKNVFVSRYANFYSPETIEIGNNVRIDDFCILSGEIKLSNYIHISAYCSLYGRFGIEMEDYSGLSPRCTLFSATDDFNGDFLIGPMVDSNLINLISGKI
;
A
#
# COMPACT_ATOMS: atom_id res chain seq x y z
N MET A 1 -26.14 5.54 9.01
CA MET A 1 -24.91 6.32 9.11
C MET A 1 -24.22 6.36 7.76
N ASN A 2 -23.89 7.55 7.31
CA ASN A 2 -23.14 7.68 6.06
C ASN A 2 -21.65 7.52 6.34
N ASN A 3 -20.98 6.70 5.55
CA ASN A 3 -19.56 6.50 5.65
C ASN A 3 -18.94 6.38 4.25
N SER A 4 -17.65 6.48 4.19
CA SER A 4 -16.92 6.44 2.92
C SER A 4 -16.49 5.03 2.51
N PHE A 5 -16.87 4.00 3.27
CA PHE A 5 -16.43 2.64 2.98
C PHE A 5 -17.14 2.03 1.79
N LEU A 6 -16.39 1.33 0.97
CA LEU A 6 -16.90 0.59 -0.18
C LEU A 6 -17.73 -0.62 0.26
N SER A 7 -18.71 -0.97 -0.54
CA SER A 7 -19.41 -2.25 -0.38
C SER A 7 -18.49 -3.40 -0.81
N ILE A 8 -18.89 -4.63 -0.47
CA ILE A 8 -18.14 -5.82 -0.88
C ILE A 8 -18.00 -5.89 -2.40
N ASP A 9 -19.08 -5.59 -3.13
CA ASP A 9 -19.03 -5.60 -4.59
C ASP A 9 -18.08 -4.55 -5.14
N GLU A 10 -18.03 -3.39 -4.52
CA GLU A 10 -17.09 -2.33 -4.91
C GLU A 10 -15.64 -2.73 -4.62
N ILE A 11 -15.38 -3.41 -3.48
CA ILE A 11 -14.05 -3.92 -3.16
C ILE A 11 -13.61 -4.95 -4.20
N LYS A 12 -14.50 -5.83 -4.62
CA LYS A 12 -14.19 -6.83 -5.66
C LYS A 12 -13.75 -6.16 -6.96
N LYS A 13 -14.29 -5.00 -7.27
CA LYS A 13 -13.95 -4.26 -8.51
C LYS A 13 -12.57 -3.62 -8.47
N ILE A 14 -11.96 -3.49 -7.29
CA ILE A 14 -10.60 -2.97 -7.19
C ILE A 14 -9.62 -3.88 -7.93
N GLY A 15 -9.84 -5.19 -7.89
CA GLY A 15 -8.96 -6.16 -8.51
C GLY A 15 -7.81 -6.60 -7.63
N LEU A 16 -8.01 -6.58 -6.30
CA LEU A 16 -7.01 -7.06 -5.36
C LEU A 16 -6.70 -8.54 -5.59
N LYS A 17 -5.46 -8.94 -5.29
CA LYS A 17 -5.05 -10.35 -5.36
C LYS A 17 -5.94 -11.21 -4.45
N SER A 18 -6.21 -10.71 -3.25
CA SER A 18 -7.14 -11.35 -2.32
C SER A 18 -7.57 -10.37 -1.23
N PHE A 19 -8.73 -10.60 -0.64
CA PHE A 19 -9.13 -9.91 0.57
C PHE A 19 -10.02 -10.83 1.41
N GLY A 20 -9.94 -10.66 2.74
CA GLY A 20 -10.64 -11.50 3.68
C GLY A 20 -12.00 -10.94 4.09
N LYS A 21 -12.41 -11.28 5.33
CA LYS A 21 -13.69 -10.88 5.91
C LYS A 21 -13.52 -9.63 6.75
N ASN A 22 -14.60 -8.86 6.87
CA ASN A 22 -14.65 -7.67 7.71
C ASN A 22 -13.58 -6.65 7.29
N VAL A 23 -13.54 -6.36 5.99
CA VAL A 23 -12.59 -5.42 5.39
C VAL A 23 -13.32 -4.13 5.07
N PHE A 24 -12.80 -3.02 5.59
CA PHE A 24 -13.35 -1.69 5.38
C PHE A 24 -12.35 -0.85 4.60
N VAL A 25 -12.69 -0.51 3.37
CA VAL A 25 -11.83 0.27 2.49
C VAL A 25 -12.54 1.55 2.10
N SER A 26 -11.92 2.69 2.38
CA SER A 26 -12.46 3.98 1.96
C SER A 26 -12.53 4.07 0.44
N ARG A 27 -13.61 4.66 -0.08
CA ARG A 27 -13.71 4.96 -1.52
C ARG A 27 -12.70 6.01 -1.97
N TYR A 28 -12.09 6.71 -1.04
CA TYR A 28 -11.05 7.70 -1.32
C TYR A 28 -9.64 7.14 -1.18
N ALA A 29 -9.49 5.85 -0.94
CA ALA A 29 -8.20 5.17 -1.00
C ALA A 29 -7.89 4.80 -2.45
N ASN A 30 -6.62 4.83 -2.81
CA ASN A 30 -6.17 4.50 -4.17
C ASN A 30 -5.24 3.30 -4.13
N PHE A 31 -5.46 2.39 -5.08
CA PHE A 31 -4.68 1.16 -5.21
C PHE A 31 -4.02 1.13 -6.58
N TYR A 32 -2.72 0.97 -6.59
CA TYR A 32 -1.94 0.82 -7.83
C TYR A 32 -1.34 -0.57 -7.87
N SER A 33 -1.42 -1.23 -9.02
CA SER A 33 -1.08 -2.64 -9.17
C SER A 33 -1.82 -3.51 -8.14
N PRO A 34 -3.16 -3.38 -8.05
CA PRO A 34 -3.93 -4.04 -6.98
C PRO A 34 -3.81 -5.56 -7.02
N GLU A 35 -3.53 -6.15 -8.17
CA GLU A 35 -3.33 -7.59 -8.33
C GLU A 35 -2.14 -8.14 -7.54
N THR A 36 -1.31 -7.26 -7.00
CA THR A 36 -0.17 -7.64 -6.15
C THR A 36 -0.43 -7.38 -4.66
N ILE A 37 -1.64 -6.94 -4.31
CA ILE A 37 -2.00 -6.56 -2.94
C ILE A 37 -2.91 -7.62 -2.33
N GLU A 38 -2.50 -8.15 -1.17
CA GLU A 38 -3.29 -9.09 -0.38
C GLU A 38 -3.72 -8.44 0.93
N ILE A 39 -5.02 -8.58 1.26
CA ILE A 39 -5.59 -8.02 2.49
C ILE A 39 -6.23 -9.16 3.27
N GLY A 40 -5.86 -9.30 4.54
CA GLY A 40 -6.41 -10.33 5.42
C GLY A 40 -7.79 -9.97 5.97
N ASN A 41 -8.07 -10.47 7.18
CA ASN A 41 -9.35 -10.25 7.85
C ASN A 41 -9.27 -9.10 8.85
N ASN A 42 -10.38 -8.39 9.05
CA ASN A 42 -10.46 -7.31 10.03
C ASN A 42 -9.45 -6.21 9.74
N VAL A 43 -9.47 -5.71 8.52
CA VAL A 43 -8.57 -4.66 8.05
C VAL A 43 -9.39 -3.43 7.70
N ARG A 44 -8.92 -2.26 8.17
CA ARG A 44 -9.55 -0.99 7.85
C ARG A 44 -8.53 -0.06 7.21
N ILE A 45 -8.89 0.49 6.07
CA ILE A 45 -8.06 1.44 5.31
C ILE A 45 -8.87 2.72 5.16
N ASP A 46 -8.39 3.79 5.76
CA ASP A 46 -9.09 5.07 5.81
C ASP A 46 -8.86 5.94 4.58
N ASP A 47 -9.41 7.15 4.63
CA ASP A 47 -9.44 8.08 3.50
C ASP A 47 -8.04 8.50 3.05
N PHE A 48 -7.91 8.67 1.74
CA PHE A 48 -6.73 9.25 1.10
C PHE A 48 -5.44 8.47 1.34
N CYS A 49 -5.57 7.17 1.55
CA CYS A 49 -4.44 6.26 1.56
C CYS A 49 -4.04 5.87 0.14
N ILE A 50 -2.77 5.60 -0.05
CA ILE A 50 -2.23 5.07 -1.31
C ILE A 50 -1.54 3.75 -1.00
N LEU A 51 -1.94 2.68 -1.68
CA LEU A 51 -1.29 1.39 -1.61
C LEU A 51 -0.83 1.02 -3.01
N SER A 52 0.46 0.87 -3.18
CA SER A 52 1.06 0.63 -4.49
C SER A 52 2.10 -0.47 -4.42
N GLY A 53 2.02 -1.41 -5.34
CA GLY A 53 2.99 -2.47 -5.47
C GLY A 53 2.64 -3.70 -4.64
N GLU A 54 3.65 -4.47 -4.29
CA GLU A 54 3.50 -5.74 -3.59
C GLU A 54 3.31 -5.50 -2.09
N ILE A 55 2.07 -5.67 -1.61
CA ILE A 55 1.72 -5.39 -0.21
C ILE A 55 0.92 -6.56 0.33
N LYS A 56 1.31 -7.04 1.51
CA LYS A 56 0.54 -8.05 2.24
C LYS A 56 0.17 -7.51 3.61
N LEU A 57 -1.12 -7.30 3.81
CA LEU A 57 -1.67 -6.93 5.12
C LEU A 57 -2.28 -8.18 5.73
N SER A 58 -1.82 -8.57 6.91
CA SER A 58 -2.36 -9.73 7.61
C SER A 58 -3.69 -9.41 8.28
N ASN A 59 -3.86 -9.65 9.57
CA ASN A 59 -5.18 -9.50 10.20
C ASN A 59 -5.15 -8.43 11.30
N TYR A 60 -6.32 -7.85 11.58
CA TYR A 60 -6.48 -6.84 12.64
C TYR A 60 -5.56 -5.64 12.42
N ILE A 61 -5.65 -5.05 11.23
CA ILE A 61 -4.78 -3.94 10.82
C ILE A 61 -5.62 -2.70 10.55
N HIS A 62 -5.15 -1.56 11.04
CA HIS A 62 -5.74 -0.27 10.75
C HIS A 62 -4.70 0.63 10.08
N ILE A 63 -5.00 1.04 8.86
CA ILE A 63 -4.22 2.04 8.13
C ILE A 63 -4.99 3.34 8.20
N SER A 64 -4.51 4.28 9.01
CA SER A 64 -5.17 5.56 9.21
C SER A 64 -5.05 6.47 8.00
N ALA A 65 -5.80 7.56 8.00
CA ALA A 65 -5.91 8.47 6.86
C ALA A 65 -4.55 9.03 6.43
N TYR A 66 -4.41 9.27 5.14
CA TYR A 66 -3.23 9.89 4.52
C TYR A 66 -1.95 9.06 4.65
N CYS A 67 -2.07 7.76 4.81
CA CYS A 67 -0.92 6.86 4.77
C CYS A 67 -0.60 6.46 3.34
N SER A 68 0.68 6.28 3.04
CA SER A 68 1.13 5.84 1.73
C SER A 68 2.09 4.67 1.87
N LEU A 69 1.80 3.58 1.18
CA LEU A 69 2.62 2.38 1.18
C LEU A 69 3.12 2.13 -0.24
N TYR A 70 4.41 2.28 -0.43
CA TYR A 70 5.06 2.09 -1.73
C TYR A 70 5.88 0.80 -1.69
N GLY A 71 5.24 -0.30 -2.10
CA GLY A 71 5.75 -1.64 -1.94
C GLY A 71 6.34 -2.26 -3.21
N ARG A 72 7.13 -1.51 -3.95
CA ARG A 72 7.73 -2.01 -5.19
C ARG A 72 8.46 -3.34 -4.99
N PHE A 73 9.13 -3.50 -3.85
CA PHE A 73 9.89 -4.72 -3.52
C PHE A 73 9.31 -5.48 -2.33
N GLY A 74 8.09 -5.15 -1.95
CA GLY A 74 7.34 -5.86 -0.92
C GLY A 74 7.25 -5.13 0.40
N ILE A 75 6.03 -5.02 0.91
CA ILE A 75 5.72 -4.56 2.26
C ILE A 75 4.84 -5.63 2.89
N GLU A 76 5.17 -6.04 4.10
CA GLU A 76 4.39 -7.01 4.83
C GLU A 76 4.09 -6.46 6.22
N MET A 77 2.81 -6.42 6.58
CA MET A 77 2.38 -6.01 7.92
C MET A 77 1.76 -7.21 8.62
N GLU A 78 2.28 -7.54 9.79
CA GLU A 78 1.81 -8.68 10.56
C GLU A 78 0.56 -8.34 11.38
N ASP A 79 -0.06 -9.36 11.95
CA ASP A 79 -1.29 -9.22 12.73
C ASP A 79 -1.14 -8.17 13.85
N TYR A 80 -2.22 -7.42 14.08
CA TYR A 80 -2.32 -6.42 15.13
C TYR A 80 -1.36 -5.24 14.98
N SER A 81 -0.88 -5.00 13.77
CA SER A 81 -0.09 -3.81 13.49
C SER A 81 -0.98 -2.69 12.95
N GLY A 82 -0.43 -1.50 12.81
CA GLY A 82 -1.19 -0.38 12.27
C GLY A 82 -0.28 0.79 11.98
N LEU A 83 -0.84 1.75 11.26
CA LEU A 83 -0.15 2.99 10.94
C LEU A 83 -0.98 4.18 11.41
N SER A 84 -0.35 5.06 12.16
CA SER A 84 -0.94 6.35 12.52
C SER A 84 -1.10 7.23 11.27
N PRO A 85 -1.96 8.27 11.33
CA PRO A 85 -2.15 9.13 10.16
C PRO A 85 -0.85 9.70 9.61
N ARG A 86 -0.79 9.84 8.28
CA ARG A 86 0.33 10.45 7.55
C ARG A 86 1.64 9.68 7.64
N CYS A 87 1.58 8.37 7.83
CA CYS A 87 2.78 7.52 7.75
C CYS A 87 3.04 7.15 6.30
N THR A 88 4.32 7.03 5.96
CA THR A 88 4.74 6.59 4.64
C THR A 88 5.75 5.47 4.78
N LEU A 89 5.52 4.36 4.07
CA LEU A 89 6.44 3.22 4.03
C LEU A 89 6.97 3.05 2.62
N PHE A 90 8.27 2.82 2.52
CA PHE A 90 8.95 2.54 1.24
C PHE A 90 9.70 1.23 1.34
N SER A 91 9.57 0.38 0.32
CA SER A 91 10.46 -0.77 0.15
C SER A 91 11.61 -0.49 -0.81
N ALA A 92 11.66 0.72 -1.38
CA ALA A 92 12.72 1.15 -2.28
C ALA A 92 12.98 2.64 -2.13
N THR A 93 14.20 3.06 -2.39
CA THR A 93 14.58 4.47 -2.46
C THR A 93 15.64 4.64 -3.54
N ASP A 94 15.79 5.86 -4.06
CA ASP A 94 16.85 6.16 -5.00
C ASP A 94 18.22 6.15 -4.30
N ASP A 95 19.28 5.92 -5.07
CA ASP A 95 20.63 5.94 -4.57
C ASP A 95 21.12 7.39 -4.48
N PHE A 96 21.37 7.85 -3.27
CA PHE A 96 21.81 9.22 -2.99
C PHE A 96 23.33 9.36 -2.82
N ASN A 97 24.10 8.32 -3.20
CA ASN A 97 25.58 8.37 -3.11
C ASN A 97 26.22 9.20 -4.22
N GLY A 98 25.45 9.63 -5.20
CA GLY A 98 25.96 10.45 -6.29
C GLY A 98 26.51 9.69 -7.49
N ASP A 99 26.49 8.38 -7.47
CA ASP A 99 26.98 7.53 -8.57
C ASP A 99 25.97 7.39 -9.69
N PHE A 100 24.68 7.63 -9.41
CA PHE A 100 23.57 7.45 -10.34
C PHE A 100 22.64 8.64 -10.32
N LEU A 101 21.90 8.84 -11.41
CA LEU A 101 20.80 9.79 -11.45
C LEU A 101 19.62 9.26 -10.67
N ILE A 102 18.79 10.16 -10.14
CA ILE A 102 17.61 9.79 -9.34
C ILE A 102 16.35 10.32 -10.01
N GLY A 103 15.23 9.64 -9.72
CA GLY A 103 13.89 10.00 -10.17
C GLY A 103 13.29 9.01 -11.15
N PRO A 104 11.95 8.90 -11.19
CA PRO A 104 11.25 7.90 -12.02
C PRO A 104 11.26 8.24 -13.51
N MET A 105 11.62 9.46 -13.89
CA MET A 105 11.62 9.92 -15.29
C MET A 105 12.99 9.78 -15.94
N VAL A 106 13.98 9.24 -15.24
CA VAL A 106 15.32 8.99 -15.77
C VAL A 106 15.38 7.57 -16.32
N ASP A 107 16.16 7.34 -17.39
CA ASP A 107 16.35 5.98 -17.93
C ASP A 107 16.79 5.02 -16.83
N SER A 108 16.18 3.84 -16.82
CA SER A 108 16.41 2.87 -15.74
C SER A 108 17.86 2.41 -15.61
N ASN A 109 18.65 2.47 -16.69
CA ASN A 109 20.07 2.14 -16.64
C ASN A 109 20.94 3.25 -16.05
N LEU A 110 20.37 4.44 -15.81
CA LEU A 110 21.06 5.58 -15.21
C LEU A 110 20.71 5.80 -13.74
N ILE A 111 19.82 4.95 -13.20
CA ILE A 111 19.39 5.03 -11.80
C ILE A 111 19.78 3.77 -11.04
N ASN A 112 19.87 3.91 -9.73
CA ASN A 112 20.05 2.77 -8.83
C ASN A 112 19.06 2.87 -7.68
N LEU A 113 18.24 1.83 -7.48
CA LEU A 113 17.28 1.78 -6.40
C LEU A 113 17.86 0.94 -5.26
N ILE A 114 17.79 1.50 -4.06
CA ILE A 114 18.08 0.76 -2.84
C ILE A 114 16.78 0.17 -2.38
N SER A 115 16.70 -1.15 -2.33
CA SER A 115 15.45 -1.86 -2.16
C SER A 115 15.55 -3.00 -1.17
N GLY A 116 14.39 -3.39 -0.66
CA GLY A 116 14.24 -4.53 0.22
C GLY A 116 12.80 -4.62 0.67
N LYS A 117 12.37 -5.83 1.02
CA LYS A 117 11.04 -6.05 1.57
C LYS A 117 10.95 -5.50 2.98
N ILE A 118 9.82 -4.87 3.28
CA ILE A 118 9.49 -4.39 4.62
C ILE A 118 8.38 -5.23 5.21
#